data_7c2555f6fc6394b8b67aca599290efae
#
_entry.id   7c2555f6fc6394b8b67aca599290efae
#
_cell.length_a   1.000
_cell.length_b   1.000
_cell.length_c   1.000
_cell.angle_alpha   90.00
_cell.angle_beta   90.00
_cell.angle_gamma   90.00
#
_symmetry.space_group_name_H-M   'P 1'
#
loop_
_entity.id
_entity.type
_entity.pdbx_description
1 polymer ?
#
loop_
_entity_poly.entity_id
_entity_poly.type
_entity_poly.pdbx_seq_one_letter_code
_entity_poly.pdbx_strand_id
1 'polypeptide(L)' 'MEQLLDILREMHPETDFERETRLVDDGVLASFDIVMLITRIEEEFDVVIPAKDIVPEHFNSAKALYALIERIAEQDD' A
#
# COMPACT_ATOMS: atom_id res chain seq x y z
N MET A 1 9.95 0.36 5.48
CA MET A 1 8.85 -0.60 5.70
C MET A 1 8.03 -0.31 6.96
N GLU A 2 8.67 0.08 8.05
CA GLU A 2 7.93 0.34 9.30
C GLU A 2 6.88 1.44 9.15
N GLN A 3 7.20 2.51 8.44
CA GLN A 3 6.25 3.60 8.25
C GLN A 3 5.00 3.11 7.50
N LEU A 4 5.19 2.28 6.48
CA LEU A 4 4.08 1.71 5.72
C LEU A 4 3.25 0.77 6.58
N LEU A 5 3.91 -0.09 7.36
CA LEU A 5 3.20 -1.00 8.26
C LEU A 5 2.38 -0.24 9.29
N ASP A 6 2.90 0.88 9.80
CA ASP A 6 2.16 1.71 10.75
C ASP A 6 0.89 2.28 10.13
N ILE A 7 0.97 2.74 8.88
CA ILE A 7 -0.20 3.23 8.17
C ILE A 7 -1.25 2.13 8.02
N LEU A 8 -0.81 0.94 7.59
CA LEU A 8 -1.71 -0.18 7.39
C LEU A 8 -2.36 -0.63 8.70
N ARG A 9 -1.59 -0.66 9.79
CA ARG A 9 -2.08 -1.05 11.10
C ARG A 9 -3.09 -0.06 11.68
N GLU A 10 -2.96 1.21 11.33
CA GLU A 10 -3.95 2.21 11.75
C GLU A 10 -5.30 1.96 11.09
N MET A 11 -5.28 1.46 9.86
CA MET A 11 -6.51 1.17 9.13
C MET A 11 -7.16 -0.15 9.56
N HIS A 12 -6.35 -1.17 9.79
CA HIS A 12 -6.82 -2.51 10.14
C HIS A 12 -5.90 -3.13 11.20
N PRO A 13 -6.07 -2.74 12.47
CA PRO A 13 -5.14 -3.18 13.53
C PRO A 13 -5.14 -4.68 13.81
N GLU A 14 -6.20 -5.39 13.41
CA GLU A 14 -6.31 -6.83 13.64
C GLU A 14 -5.64 -7.68 12.56
N THR A 15 -5.16 -7.07 11.48
CA THR A 15 -4.58 -7.79 10.35
C THR A 15 -3.06 -7.90 10.50
N ASP A 16 -2.52 -9.09 10.21
CA ASP A 16 -1.08 -9.33 10.21
C ASP A 16 -0.52 -8.99 8.82
N PHE A 17 -0.19 -7.73 8.62
CA PHE A 17 0.29 -7.24 7.32
C PHE A 17 1.66 -7.78 6.93
N GLU A 18 2.41 -8.33 7.85
CA GLU A 18 3.71 -8.91 7.52
C GLU A 18 3.56 -10.27 6.87
N ARG A 19 2.44 -10.95 7.09
CA ARG A 19 2.19 -12.30 6.56
C ARG A 19 1.17 -12.35 5.44
N GLU A 20 0.21 -11.42 5.43
CA GLU A 20 -0.85 -11.44 4.44
C GLU A 20 -0.33 -11.15 3.04
N THR A 21 -0.75 -11.99 2.08
CA THR A 21 -0.34 -11.86 0.68
C THR A 21 -1.52 -11.69 -0.26
N ARG A 22 -2.75 -11.62 0.28
CA ARG A 22 -3.97 -11.50 -0.51
C ARG A 22 -4.89 -10.44 0.07
N LEU A 23 -4.32 -9.30 0.45
CA LEU A 23 -5.08 -8.24 1.10
C LEU A 23 -6.28 -7.78 0.28
N VAL A 24 -6.10 -7.60 -1.02
CA VAL A 24 -7.18 -7.19 -1.92
C VAL A 24 -8.05 -8.38 -2.27
N ASP A 25 -7.42 -9.50 -2.65
CA ASP A 25 -8.14 -10.69 -3.09
C ASP A 25 -9.04 -11.27 -2.00
N ASP A 26 -8.61 -11.20 -0.74
CA ASP A 26 -9.39 -11.71 0.38
C ASP A 26 -10.29 -10.63 1.01
N GLY A 27 -10.33 -9.44 0.43
CA GLY A 27 -11.25 -8.40 0.87
C GLY A 27 -10.84 -7.64 2.14
N VAL A 28 -9.59 -7.80 2.60
CA VAL A 28 -9.10 -7.03 3.74
C VAL A 28 -9.03 -5.56 3.37
N LEU A 29 -8.52 -5.27 2.16
CA LEU A 29 -8.50 -3.92 1.61
C LEU A 29 -9.62 -3.79 0.57
N ALA A 30 -10.66 -3.07 0.92
CA ALA A 30 -11.75 -2.74 -0.01
C ALA A 30 -11.35 -1.51 -0.84
N SER A 31 -12.16 -1.18 -1.83
CA SER A 31 -11.87 -0.05 -2.72
C SER A 31 -11.66 1.26 -1.97
N PHE A 32 -12.49 1.52 -0.97
CA PHE A 32 -12.37 2.73 -0.18
C PHE A 32 -11.07 2.77 0.62
N ASP A 33 -10.68 1.61 1.17
CA ASP A 33 -9.42 1.49 1.91
C ASP A 33 -8.23 1.79 1.01
N ILE A 34 -8.29 1.33 -0.24
CA ILE A 34 -7.22 1.55 -1.21
C ILE A 34 -7.07 3.04 -1.51
N VAL A 35 -8.19 3.74 -1.69
CA VAL A 35 -8.17 5.19 -1.94
C VAL A 35 -7.53 5.94 -0.76
N MET A 36 -7.94 5.59 0.45
CA MET A 36 -7.38 6.22 1.66
C MET A 36 -5.91 5.90 1.82
N LEU A 37 -5.53 4.66 1.54
CA LEU A 37 -4.15 4.21 1.64
C LEU A 37 -3.26 4.95 0.65
N ILE A 38 -3.71 5.11 -0.59
CA ILE A 38 -2.97 5.85 -1.61
C ILE A 38 -2.73 7.29 -1.14
N THR A 39 -3.77 7.94 -0.62
CA THR A 39 -3.65 9.31 -0.13
C THR A 39 -2.60 9.41 0.98
N ARG A 40 -2.63 8.49 1.94
CA ARG A 40 -1.67 8.47 3.03
C ARG A 40 -0.23 8.24 2.53
N ILE A 41 -0.08 7.31 1.60
CA ILE A 41 1.23 7.01 1.03
C ILE A 41 1.81 8.21 0.29
N GLU A 42 0.99 8.87 -0.51
CA GLU A 42 1.44 10.04 -1.27
C GLU A 42 1.87 11.17 -0.36
N GLU A 43 1.16 11.35 0.74
CA GLU A 43 1.50 12.40 1.70
C GLU A 43 2.76 12.07 2.52
N GLU A 44 2.87 10.85 2.99
CA GLU A 44 3.96 10.48 3.90
C GLU A 44 5.25 10.08 3.22
N PHE A 45 5.17 9.54 2.01
CA PHE A 45 6.37 9.16 1.24
C PHE A 45 6.73 10.17 0.17
N ASP A 46 5.90 11.19 0.00
CA ASP A 46 6.12 12.23 -1.01
C ASP A 46 6.29 11.66 -2.42
N VAL A 47 5.36 10.78 -2.79
CA VAL A 47 5.35 10.14 -4.10
C VAL A 47 3.95 10.27 -4.71
N VAL A 48 3.84 10.05 -6.01
CA VAL A 48 2.55 9.98 -6.70
C VAL A 48 2.43 8.60 -7.34
N ILE A 49 1.36 7.88 -6.99
CA ILE A 49 1.12 6.54 -7.54
C ILE A 49 0.31 6.68 -8.83
N PRO A 50 0.88 6.32 -10.00
CA PRO A 50 0.14 6.41 -11.25
C PRO A 50 -1.05 5.44 -11.27
N ALA A 51 -2.11 5.83 -11.95
CA ALA A 51 -3.31 4.99 -12.04
C ALA A 51 -3.00 3.60 -12.61
N LYS A 52 -2.06 3.50 -13.53
CA LYS A 52 -1.67 2.22 -14.13
C LYS A 52 -1.10 1.22 -13.13
N ASP A 53 -0.60 1.72 -12.00
CA ASP A 53 0.00 0.88 -10.96
C ASP A 53 -1.00 0.54 -9.85
N ILE A 54 -2.21 1.07 -9.92
CA ILE A 54 -3.25 0.79 -8.94
C ILE A 54 -3.97 -0.49 -9.35
N VAL A 55 -3.31 -1.61 -9.09
CA VAL A 55 -3.81 -2.95 -9.43
C VAL A 55 -3.68 -3.85 -8.20
N PRO A 56 -4.53 -4.90 -8.08
CA PRO A 56 -4.51 -5.77 -6.90
C PRO A 56 -3.14 -6.35 -6.58
N GLU A 57 -2.38 -6.71 -7.59
CA GLU A 57 -1.05 -7.29 -7.41
C GLU A 57 -0.12 -6.42 -6.58
N HIS A 58 -0.23 -5.11 -6.71
CA HIS A 58 0.62 -4.18 -5.97
C HIS A 58 0.14 -3.93 -4.55
N PHE A 59 -1.11 -4.26 -4.26
CA PHE A 59 -1.74 -3.96 -2.98
C PHE A 59 -2.09 -5.21 -2.16
N ASN A 60 -1.75 -6.39 -2.67
CA ASN A 60 -2.06 -7.64 -1.97
C ASN A 60 -1.16 -7.92 -0.76
N SER A 61 0.00 -7.29 -0.68
CA SER A 61 0.88 -7.46 0.46
C SER A 61 1.62 -6.17 0.76
N ALA A 62 2.03 -6.00 2.01
CA ALA A 62 2.83 -4.85 2.41
C ALA A 62 4.16 -4.85 1.66
N LYS A 63 4.73 -6.01 1.44
CA LYS A 63 5.99 -6.15 0.71
C LYS A 63 5.87 -5.68 -0.74
N ALA A 64 4.80 -6.10 -1.43
CA ALA A 64 4.57 -5.69 -2.81
C ALA A 64 4.31 -4.19 -2.90
N LEU A 65 3.55 -3.65 -1.96
CA LEU A 65 3.24 -2.23 -1.93
C LEU A 65 4.50 -1.40 -1.66
N TYR A 66 5.34 -1.86 -0.74
CA TYR A 66 6.57 -1.16 -0.43
C TYR A 66 7.53 -1.17 -1.63
N ALA A 67 7.60 -2.29 -2.34
CA ALA A 67 8.41 -2.38 -3.56
C ALA A 67 7.93 -1.38 -4.61
N LEU A 68 6.62 -1.21 -4.74
CA LEU A 68 6.05 -0.22 -5.65
C LEU A 68 6.46 1.20 -5.24
N ILE A 69 6.36 1.52 -3.96
CA ILE A 69 6.74 2.83 -3.45
C ILE A 69 8.21 3.13 -3.74
N GLU A 70 9.09 2.16 -3.48
CA GLU A 70 10.51 2.33 -3.73
C GLU A 70 10.80 2.55 -5.21
N ARG A 71 10.13 1.81 -6.08
CA ARG A 71 10.30 1.96 -7.53
C ARG A 71 9.88 3.34 -7.99
N ILE A 72 8.75 3.83 -7.51
CA ILE A 72 8.25 5.16 -7.87
C ILE A 72 9.21 6.24 -7.36
N ALA A 73 9.68 6.11 -6.13
CA ALA A 73 10.59 7.07 -5.54
C ALA A 73 11.90 7.16 -6.33
N GLU A 74 12.39 6.02 -6.82
CA GLU A 74 13.61 5.99 -7.63
C GLU A 74 13.42 6.57 -9.02
N GLN A 75 12.20 6.49 -9.57
CA GLN A 75 11.89 7.02 -10.90
C GLN A 75 11.53 8.50 -10.88
N ASP A 76 11.34 9.06 -9.71
CA ASP A 76 10.91 10.44 -9.55
C ASP A 76 12.12 11.39 -9.53
N ASP A 77 12.68 11.60 -10.69
CA ASP A 77 13.79 12.54 -10.85
C ASP A 77 13.34 13.83 -11.51
#